data_d2c422f9524b564745d7f780745ad256
#
_entry.id   d2c422f9524b564745d7f780745ad256
#
_cell.length_a   1.000
_cell.length_b   1.000
_cell.length_c   1.000
_cell.angle_alpha   90.00
_cell.angle_beta   90.00
_cell.angle_gamma   90.00
#
_symmetry.space_group_name_H-M   'P 1'
#
loop_
_entity.id
_entity.type
_entity.pdbx_description
1 polymer ?
#
loop_
_entity_poly.entity_id
_entity_poly.type
_entity_poly.pdbx_seq_one_letter_code
_entity_poly.pdbx_strand_id
1 'polypeptide(L)'
;MNENDQERLSEQQLTSKRNFLAIGARNALAIGALAVSAAVARTTRAVAASDCDGDDPPCFCFMRGTKIETVAGERKVEDLAIGDLLPTVFGGIRPIQWIGRYGYKKSDPSKPWSKFAQPVRITRSALAPNVPHTDLYVTQGHGLLIDGVIIPVSGLINGTTIALYAADEYDELESFHIKLETHDVIHAEGARCETLLNVDENASNFAEYLRLYGTPETQDLPCAPVLFDGGRRSEIRMRLSSVTSPGPLKIDIIRERLEQQAIALRSQMEAVF
;
A
#
# COMPACT_ATOMS: atom_id res chain seq x y z
N MET A 1 30.00 -34.62 -14.67
CA MET A 1 30.13 -33.17 -14.66
C MET A 1 31.60 -32.90 -14.86
N ASN A 2 31.96 -32.33 -16.00
CA ASN A 2 33.35 -32.27 -16.49
C ASN A 2 34.00 -30.99 -15.93
N GLU A 3 35.32 -31.02 -15.67
CA GLU A 3 36.08 -29.86 -15.15
C GLU A 3 35.87 -28.57 -15.95
N ASN A 4 35.62 -28.67 -17.25
CA ASN A 4 35.27 -27.54 -18.12
C ASN A 4 33.92 -26.85 -17.79
N ASP A 5 32.96 -27.54 -17.15
CA ASP A 5 31.70 -26.95 -16.74
C ASP A 5 31.83 -26.16 -15.43
N GLN A 6 32.73 -26.56 -14.55
CA GLN A 6 33.05 -25.83 -13.33
C GLN A 6 33.82 -24.53 -13.60
N GLU A 7 34.74 -24.53 -14.56
CA GLU A 7 35.45 -23.31 -14.97
C GLU A 7 34.52 -22.29 -15.63
N ARG A 8 33.60 -22.73 -16.49
CA ARG A 8 32.60 -21.82 -17.10
C ARG A 8 31.65 -21.17 -16.10
N LEU A 9 31.22 -21.91 -15.07
CA LEU A 9 30.37 -21.38 -14.00
C LEU A 9 31.12 -20.37 -13.11
N SER A 10 32.43 -20.63 -12.87
CA SER A 10 33.27 -19.71 -12.10
C SER A 10 33.54 -18.38 -12.85
N GLU A 11 33.77 -18.45 -14.17
CA GLU A 11 33.96 -17.26 -15.01
C GLU A 11 32.67 -16.42 -15.14
N GLN A 12 31.50 -17.04 -15.24
CA GLN A 12 30.22 -16.33 -15.27
C GLN A 12 29.94 -15.64 -13.93
N GLN A 13 30.26 -16.23 -12.80
CA GLN A 13 30.11 -15.60 -11.48
C GLN A 13 31.12 -14.45 -11.27
N LEU A 14 32.33 -14.56 -11.79
CA LEU A 14 33.34 -13.49 -11.71
C LEU A 14 32.98 -12.30 -12.61
N THR A 15 32.41 -12.55 -13.79
CA THR A 15 31.95 -11.47 -14.70
C THR A 15 30.74 -10.73 -14.14
N SER A 16 29.82 -11.44 -13.49
CA SER A 16 28.67 -10.85 -12.82
C SER A 16 29.08 -9.95 -11.64
N LYS A 17 30.04 -10.41 -10.81
CA LYS A 17 30.58 -9.60 -9.70
C LYS A 17 31.37 -8.37 -10.18
N ARG A 18 32.10 -8.45 -11.29
CA ARG A 18 32.84 -7.32 -11.88
C ARG A 18 31.89 -6.26 -12.45
N ASN A 19 30.79 -6.65 -13.05
CA ASN A 19 29.78 -5.73 -13.55
C ASN A 19 29.04 -5.01 -12.40
N PHE A 20 28.82 -5.68 -11.27
CA PHE A 20 28.20 -5.07 -10.09
C PHE A 20 29.13 -4.02 -9.42
N LEU A 21 30.44 -4.29 -9.39
CA LEU A 21 31.42 -3.33 -8.86
C LEU A 21 31.69 -2.15 -9.80
N ALA A 22 31.55 -2.35 -11.13
CA ALA A 22 31.74 -1.27 -12.10
C ALA A 22 30.60 -0.24 -12.11
N ILE A 23 29.39 -0.63 -11.72
CA ILE A 23 28.24 0.30 -11.55
C ILE A 23 28.37 1.11 -10.26
N GLY A 24 28.92 0.53 -9.19
CA GLY A 24 29.14 1.25 -7.92
C GLY A 24 30.26 2.28 -7.95
N ALA A 25 31.23 2.15 -8.84
CA ALA A 25 32.43 3.05 -8.89
C ALA A 25 32.26 4.28 -9.79
N ARG A 26 31.16 4.41 -10.54
CA ARG A 26 30.93 5.56 -11.44
C ARG A 26 30.16 6.73 -10.81
N ASN A 27 29.63 6.60 -9.60
CA ASN A 27 28.82 7.64 -8.95
C ASN A 27 29.55 8.39 -7.83
N ALA A 28 30.87 8.25 -7.68
CA ALA A 28 31.62 8.84 -6.57
C ALA A 28 32.55 10.02 -6.94
N LEU A 29 32.38 10.66 -8.09
CA LEU A 29 33.19 11.85 -8.43
C LEU A 29 32.44 12.79 -9.38
N ALA A 30 31.60 13.68 -8.85
CA ALA A 30 31.31 15.00 -9.42
C ALA A 30 30.56 15.87 -8.40
N ILE A 31 31.27 16.40 -7.40
CA ILE A 31 30.83 17.62 -6.71
C ILE A 31 31.39 18.78 -7.53
N GLY A 32 30.54 19.33 -8.39
CA GLY A 32 30.84 20.53 -9.15
C GLY A 32 29.53 21.24 -9.48
N ALA A 33 29.32 22.38 -8.82
CA ALA A 33 28.16 23.24 -8.97
C ALA A 33 27.90 23.61 -10.42
N LEU A 34 26.69 23.29 -10.95
CA LEU A 34 26.03 23.99 -12.03
C LEU A 34 24.53 23.84 -11.85
N ALA A 35 23.90 24.92 -11.40
CA ALA A 35 22.45 25.06 -11.44
C ALA A 35 21.98 25.07 -12.89
N VAL A 36 21.51 23.95 -13.38
CA VAL A 36 20.75 23.84 -14.61
C VAL A 36 19.31 23.53 -14.21
N SER A 37 18.49 24.55 -14.30
CA SER A 37 17.02 24.41 -14.23
C SER A 37 16.57 23.56 -15.42
N ALA A 38 16.56 22.25 -15.27
CA ALA A 38 15.87 21.36 -16.18
C ALA A 38 14.40 21.37 -15.79
N ALA A 39 13.60 22.13 -16.50
CA ALA A 39 12.15 21.93 -16.56
C ALA A 39 11.92 20.52 -17.08
N VAL A 40 11.73 19.57 -16.18
CA VAL A 40 11.22 18.24 -16.53
C VAL A 40 9.79 18.44 -17.00
N ALA A 41 9.61 18.44 -18.31
CA ALA A 41 8.29 18.36 -18.91
C ALA A 41 7.63 17.10 -18.36
N ARG A 42 6.68 17.29 -17.43
CA ARG A 42 5.77 16.25 -16.99
C ARG A 42 4.92 15.85 -18.20
N THR A 43 5.36 14.85 -18.92
CA THR A 43 4.46 14.14 -19.83
C THR A 43 3.50 13.35 -18.94
N THR A 44 2.41 13.99 -18.56
CA THR A 44 1.23 13.29 -18.07
C THR A 44 0.68 12.44 -19.20
N ARG A 45 1.20 11.23 -19.32
CA ARG A 45 0.57 10.22 -20.14
C ARG A 45 -0.68 9.80 -19.40
N ALA A 46 -1.84 10.20 -19.90
CA ALA A 46 -3.11 9.65 -19.47
C ALA A 46 -3.02 8.13 -19.66
N VAL A 47 -2.85 7.40 -18.60
CA VAL A 47 -3.03 5.95 -18.58
C VAL A 47 -4.53 5.74 -18.71
N ALA A 48 -4.94 4.94 -19.67
CA ALA A 48 -6.32 4.60 -19.92
C ALA A 48 -6.98 4.18 -18.60
N ALA A 49 -8.10 4.83 -18.26
CA ALA A 49 -8.97 4.41 -17.21
C ALA A 49 -9.37 2.96 -17.50
N SER A 50 -8.86 2.02 -16.73
CA SER A 50 -9.41 0.68 -16.72
C SER A 50 -10.71 0.79 -15.94
N ASP A 51 -11.81 0.50 -16.62
CA ASP A 51 -13.12 0.37 -16.00
C ASP A 51 -13.02 -0.73 -14.94
N CYS A 52 -12.98 -0.32 -13.67
CA CYS A 52 -13.23 -1.25 -12.56
C CYS A 52 -14.73 -1.51 -12.53
N ASP A 53 -15.23 -2.20 -13.57
CA ASP A 53 -16.60 -2.70 -13.62
C ASP A 53 -16.71 -3.97 -12.78
N GLY A 54 -17.09 -3.77 -11.55
CA GLY A 54 -17.99 -4.64 -10.77
C GLY A 54 -17.42 -5.89 -10.14
N ASP A 55 -16.38 -6.56 -10.62
CA ASP A 55 -15.95 -7.88 -10.14
C ASP A 55 -14.43 -7.98 -9.81
N ASP A 56 -13.65 -6.92 -9.99
CA ASP A 56 -12.23 -6.95 -9.63
C ASP A 56 -12.04 -6.86 -8.10
N PRO A 57 -11.09 -7.64 -7.54
CA PRO A 57 -10.81 -7.59 -6.12
C PRO A 57 -10.41 -6.18 -5.69
N PRO A 58 -10.77 -5.76 -4.46
CA PRO A 58 -10.50 -4.41 -3.98
C PRO A 58 -9.01 -4.10 -4.09
N CYS A 59 -8.67 -3.05 -4.82
CA CYS A 59 -7.30 -2.57 -4.96
C CYS A 59 -6.71 -2.19 -3.59
N PHE A 60 -5.40 -2.41 -3.41
CA PHE A 60 -4.66 -2.11 -2.16
C PHE A 60 -3.91 -0.78 -2.32
N CYS A 61 -4.63 0.36 -2.34
CA CYS A 61 -4.07 1.65 -2.70
C CYS A 61 -4.22 2.71 -1.62
N PHE A 62 -3.25 3.63 -1.58
CA PHE A 62 -3.38 4.93 -0.93
C PHE A 62 -4.08 5.91 -1.87
N MET A 63 -4.93 6.76 -1.33
CA MET A 63 -5.53 7.83 -2.12
C MET A 63 -4.57 9.03 -2.24
N ARG A 64 -4.72 9.80 -3.33
CA ARG A 64 -3.98 11.04 -3.54
C ARG A 64 -4.03 11.95 -2.32
N GLY A 65 -2.90 12.56 -1.97
CA GLY A 65 -2.75 13.45 -0.81
C GLY A 65 -2.32 12.74 0.47
N THR A 66 -2.39 11.40 0.55
CA THR A 66 -1.91 10.64 1.70
C THR A 66 -0.41 10.88 1.91
N LYS A 67 -0.02 11.24 3.12
CA LYS A 67 1.39 11.43 3.47
C LYS A 67 2.01 10.12 3.96
N ILE A 68 3.11 9.77 3.34
CA ILE A 68 3.92 8.59 3.66
C ILE A 68 5.19 9.05 4.36
N GLU A 69 5.54 8.39 5.46
CA GLU A 69 6.79 8.62 6.17
C GLU A 69 7.98 8.18 5.31
N THR A 70 8.96 9.07 5.14
CA THR A 70 10.25 8.81 4.50
C THR A 70 11.38 9.15 5.45
N VAL A 71 12.61 8.74 5.15
CA VAL A 71 13.78 9.14 5.95
C VAL A 71 14.01 10.65 5.98
N ALA A 72 13.41 11.40 5.05
CA ALA A 72 13.47 12.87 4.96
C ALA A 72 12.23 13.56 5.55
N GLY A 73 11.33 12.82 6.22
CA GLY A 73 10.06 13.30 6.73
C GLY A 73 8.88 12.85 5.85
N GLU A 74 7.69 13.31 6.21
CA GLU A 74 6.47 12.95 5.48
C GLU A 74 6.40 13.62 4.10
N ARG A 75 6.02 12.84 3.08
CA ARG A 75 5.78 13.30 1.72
C ARG A 75 4.46 12.74 1.20
N LYS A 76 3.75 13.51 0.38
CA LYS A 76 2.54 13.03 -0.27
C LYS A 76 2.88 11.87 -1.21
N VAL A 77 1.99 10.88 -1.27
CA VAL A 77 2.19 9.66 -2.06
C VAL A 77 2.41 9.96 -3.54
N GLU A 78 1.75 11.00 -4.09
CA GLU A 78 1.92 11.45 -5.47
C GLU A 78 3.29 12.08 -5.77
N ASP A 79 4.01 12.52 -4.73
CA ASP A 79 5.33 13.16 -4.82
C ASP A 79 6.49 12.17 -4.60
N LEU A 80 6.18 10.92 -4.26
CA LEU A 80 7.18 9.87 -4.09
C LEU A 80 7.75 9.40 -5.42
N ALA A 81 8.98 8.93 -5.38
CA ALA A 81 9.69 8.38 -6.53
C ALA A 81 10.31 7.01 -6.21
N ILE A 82 10.55 6.20 -7.25
CA ILE A 82 11.34 4.96 -7.14
C ILE A 82 12.71 5.30 -6.57
N GLY A 83 13.15 4.56 -5.55
CA GLY A 83 14.39 4.78 -4.82
C GLY A 83 14.26 5.66 -3.57
N ASP A 84 13.12 6.33 -3.34
CA ASP A 84 12.87 7.00 -2.07
C ASP A 84 12.92 5.99 -0.92
N LEU A 85 13.56 6.37 0.18
CA LEU A 85 13.80 5.49 1.33
C LEU A 85 12.69 5.62 2.35
N LEU A 86 12.04 4.50 2.66
CA LEU A 86 10.95 4.41 3.63
C LEU A 86 11.39 3.64 4.88
N PRO A 87 11.15 4.17 6.08
CA PRO A 87 11.18 3.38 7.31
C PRO A 87 10.07 2.32 7.26
N THR A 88 10.42 1.07 7.50
CA THR A 88 9.46 -0.04 7.53
C THR A 88 9.42 -0.69 8.90
N VAL A 89 8.32 -1.39 9.21
CA VAL A 89 8.10 -1.99 10.52
C VAL A 89 9.01 -3.21 10.73
N PHE A 90 9.23 -4.01 9.69
CA PHE A 90 9.94 -5.29 9.82
C PHE A 90 11.34 -5.29 9.18
N GLY A 91 11.54 -4.54 8.11
CA GLY A 91 12.76 -4.58 7.30
C GLY A 91 13.72 -3.41 7.46
N GLY A 92 13.48 -2.49 8.41
CA GLY A 92 14.29 -1.27 8.58
C GLY A 92 14.02 -0.24 7.48
N ILE A 93 15.06 0.37 6.91
CA ILE A 93 14.92 1.36 5.83
C ILE A 93 15.00 0.64 4.49
N ARG A 94 13.99 0.82 3.61
CA ARG A 94 13.93 0.17 2.31
C ARG A 94 13.61 1.17 1.19
N PRO A 95 14.21 1.04 0.01
CA PRO A 95 13.87 1.85 -1.16
C PRO A 95 12.55 1.40 -1.78
N ILE A 96 11.80 2.35 -2.30
CA ILE A 96 10.65 2.06 -3.16
C ILE A 96 11.16 1.44 -4.46
N GLN A 97 10.67 0.23 -4.78
CA GLN A 97 10.96 -0.46 -6.01
C GLN A 97 10.07 0.02 -7.17
N TRP A 98 8.80 0.21 -6.89
CA TRP A 98 7.82 0.64 -7.88
C TRP A 98 6.65 1.38 -7.24
N ILE A 99 6.06 2.30 -8.01
CA ILE A 99 4.86 3.04 -7.64
C ILE A 99 3.86 2.91 -8.78
N GLY A 100 2.75 2.20 -8.51
CA GLY A 100 1.60 2.18 -9.41
C GLY A 100 0.73 3.42 -9.19
N ARG A 101 0.22 4.00 -10.28
CA ARG A 101 -0.70 5.15 -10.25
C ARG A 101 -1.93 4.79 -11.07
N TYR A 102 -3.11 4.98 -10.49
CA TYR A 102 -4.38 4.63 -11.12
C TYR A 102 -5.37 5.77 -10.94
N GLY A 103 -6.01 6.17 -12.04
CA GLY A 103 -7.10 7.13 -12.04
C GLY A 103 -8.42 6.40 -12.30
N TYR A 104 -9.41 6.67 -11.48
CA TYR A 104 -10.79 6.25 -11.69
C TYR A 104 -11.59 7.49 -12.02
N LYS A 105 -12.37 7.45 -13.11
CA LYS A 105 -13.22 8.55 -13.50
C LYS A 105 -14.67 8.13 -13.50
N LYS A 106 -15.56 8.98 -12.97
CA LYS A 106 -16.99 8.73 -13.02
C LYS A 106 -17.43 8.64 -14.50
N SER A 107 -18.17 7.60 -14.84
CA SER A 107 -18.81 7.48 -16.16
C SER A 107 -19.95 8.51 -16.32
N ASP A 108 -20.58 8.90 -15.23
CA ASP A 108 -21.62 9.92 -15.15
C ASP A 108 -21.37 10.79 -13.90
N PRO A 109 -20.88 12.06 -14.08
CA PRO A 109 -20.61 12.97 -12.95
C PRO A 109 -21.82 13.27 -12.07
N SER A 110 -23.06 13.10 -12.58
CA SER A 110 -24.28 13.33 -11.81
C SER A 110 -24.63 12.22 -10.84
N LYS A 111 -23.95 11.07 -10.94
CA LYS A 111 -24.19 9.92 -10.08
C LYS A 111 -23.15 9.81 -8.97
N PRO A 112 -23.51 9.27 -7.80
CA PRO A 112 -22.55 8.95 -6.76
C PRO A 112 -21.58 7.87 -7.26
N TRP A 113 -20.39 7.80 -6.65
CA TRP A 113 -19.48 6.69 -6.85
C TRP A 113 -20.15 5.36 -6.47
N SER A 114 -19.87 4.31 -7.21
CA SER A 114 -20.28 2.96 -6.80
C SER A 114 -19.65 2.64 -5.43
N LYS A 115 -20.34 1.85 -4.61
CA LYS A 115 -19.81 1.49 -3.28
C LYS A 115 -18.45 0.80 -3.34
N PHE A 116 -18.13 0.12 -4.44
CA PHE A 116 -16.85 -0.55 -4.62
C PHE A 116 -15.71 0.44 -4.91
N ALA A 117 -15.99 1.55 -5.59
CA ALA A 117 -15.01 2.58 -5.90
C ALA A 117 -14.81 3.57 -4.73
N GLN A 118 -15.74 3.62 -3.77
CA GLN A 118 -15.62 4.52 -2.62
C GLN A 118 -14.43 4.13 -1.75
N PRO A 119 -13.50 5.06 -1.47
CA PRO A 119 -12.45 4.83 -0.50
C PRO A 119 -13.00 4.73 0.92
N VAL A 120 -12.23 4.20 1.83
CA VAL A 120 -12.51 4.23 3.25
C VAL A 120 -11.76 5.41 3.87
N ARG A 121 -12.49 6.24 4.62
CA ARG A 121 -11.95 7.26 5.49
C ARG A 121 -11.72 6.69 6.87
N ILE A 122 -10.52 6.83 7.38
CA ILE A 122 -10.12 6.53 8.75
C ILE A 122 -9.84 7.88 9.41
N THR A 123 -10.72 8.32 10.29
CA THR A 123 -10.59 9.65 10.89
C THR A 123 -9.40 9.74 11.81
N ARG A 124 -8.90 10.94 12.02
CA ARG A 124 -7.83 11.20 12.99
C ARG A 124 -8.13 10.50 14.32
N SER A 125 -7.12 9.84 14.87
CA SER A 125 -7.17 9.10 16.15
C SER A 125 -8.13 7.90 16.17
N ALA A 126 -8.65 7.45 15.03
CA ALA A 126 -9.59 6.31 14.99
C ALA A 126 -8.97 4.98 15.44
N LEU A 127 -7.68 4.78 15.23
CA LEU A 127 -6.99 3.51 15.55
C LEU A 127 -6.36 3.52 16.95
N ALA A 128 -5.84 4.68 17.38
CA ALA A 128 -5.26 4.95 18.69
C ALA A 128 -5.11 6.47 18.87
N PRO A 129 -4.78 7.00 20.06
CA PRO A 129 -4.49 8.41 20.24
C PRO A 129 -3.46 8.91 19.23
N ASN A 130 -3.83 9.91 18.42
CA ASN A 130 -3.06 10.48 17.33
C ASN A 130 -2.64 9.50 16.22
N VAL A 131 -3.40 8.41 16.03
CA VAL A 131 -3.19 7.44 14.93
C VAL A 131 -4.53 7.16 14.24
N PRO A 132 -4.66 7.52 12.94
CA PRO A 132 -3.76 8.41 12.22
C PRO A 132 -3.75 9.82 12.80
N HIS A 133 -2.71 10.62 12.52
CA HIS A 133 -2.62 12.00 13.04
C HIS A 133 -3.44 13.03 12.22
N THR A 134 -3.85 12.66 10.99
CA THR A 134 -4.86 13.30 10.15
C THR A 134 -5.76 12.22 9.55
N ASP A 135 -6.84 12.60 8.88
CA ASP A 135 -7.70 11.63 8.21
C ASP A 135 -6.92 10.89 7.11
N LEU A 136 -6.97 9.57 7.16
CA LEU A 136 -6.33 8.69 6.17
C LEU A 136 -7.38 8.14 5.22
N TYR A 137 -7.11 8.19 3.92
CA TYR A 137 -7.97 7.67 2.87
C TYR A 137 -7.26 6.55 2.11
N VAL A 138 -7.88 5.38 2.08
CA VAL A 138 -7.35 4.19 1.39
C VAL A 138 -8.47 3.43 0.69
N THR A 139 -8.13 2.58 -0.24
CA THR A 139 -9.12 1.66 -0.85
C THR A 139 -9.55 0.59 0.14
N GLN A 140 -10.71 -0.01 -0.08
CA GLN A 140 -11.34 -0.96 0.85
C GLN A 140 -10.52 -2.21 1.15
N GLY A 141 -9.71 -2.66 0.19
CA GLY A 141 -8.83 -3.82 0.36
C GLY A 141 -7.54 -3.53 1.13
N HIS A 142 -7.17 -2.25 1.31
CA HIS A 142 -5.87 -1.89 1.89
C HIS A 142 -5.72 -2.42 3.32
N GLY A 143 -4.60 -3.10 3.60
CA GLY A 143 -4.34 -3.72 4.88
C GLY A 143 -3.70 -2.78 5.89
N LEU A 144 -4.22 -2.81 7.11
CA LEU A 144 -3.65 -2.13 8.28
C LEU A 144 -3.03 -3.15 9.23
N LEU A 145 -1.82 -2.88 9.68
CA LEU A 145 -1.18 -3.68 10.72
C LEU A 145 -1.67 -3.23 12.10
N ILE A 146 -2.49 -4.08 12.73
CA ILE A 146 -3.04 -3.85 14.06
C ILE A 146 -2.73 -5.08 14.93
N ASP A 147 -2.11 -4.90 16.09
CA ASP A 147 -1.76 -5.98 17.03
C ASP A 147 -0.99 -7.15 16.39
N GLY A 148 -0.10 -6.83 15.42
CA GLY A 148 0.74 -7.81 14.73
C GLY A 148 0.02 -8.66 13.68
N VAL A 149 -1.16 -8.23 13.21
CA VAL A 149 -1.89 -8.86 12.11
C VAL A 149 -2.31 -7.81 11.10
N ILE A 150 -2.30 -8.15 9.82
CA ILE A 150 -2.79 -7.30 8.73
C ILE A 150 -4.28 -7.56 8.54
N ILE A 151 -5.07 -6.49 8.51
CA ILE A 151 -6.52 -6.55 8.35
C ILE A 151 -6.92 -5.59 7.24
N PRO A 152 -7.57 -6.04 6.16
CA PRO A 152 -8.17 -5.15 5.18
C PRO A 152 -9.13 -4.17 5.85
N VAL A 153 -9.05 -2.89 5.47
CA VAL A 153 -9.82 -1.84 6.14
C VAL A 153 -11.33 -2.04 6.00
N SER A 154 -11.79 -2.71 4.95
CA SER A 154 -13.21 -3.12 4.81
C SER A 154 -13.71 -3.98 5.98
N GLY A 155 -12.81 -4.77 6.58
CA GLY A 155 -13.12 -5.56 7.78
C GLY A 155 -13.22 -4.75 9.07
N LEU A 156 -12.83 -3.47 9.05
CA LEU A 156 -12.79 -2.56 10.21
C LEU A 156 -13.85 -1.45 10.16
N ILE A 157 -14.63 -1.38 9.06
CA ILE A 157 -15.66 -0.35 8.90
C ILE A 157 -16.66 -0.44 10.06
N ASN A 158 -16.79 0.65 10.82
CA ASN A 158 -17.74 0.80 11.94
C ASN A 158 -18.82 1.86 11.67
N GLY A 159 -18.81 2.48 10.49
CA GLY A 159 -19.80 3.49 10.07
C GLY A 159 -19.64 4.87 10.73
N THR A 160 -18.61 5.07 11.55
CA THR A 160 -18.36 6.31 12.28
C THR A 160 -16.94 6.83 12.03
N THR A 161 -15.96 6.34 12.77
CA THR A 161 -14.55 6.75 12.62
C THR A 161 -13.82 6.03 11.49
N ILE A 162 -14.34 4.88 11.05
CA ILE A 162 -13.87 4.14 9.88
C ILE A 162 -15.10 3.88 9.01
N ALA A 163 -15.24 4.58 7.90
CA ALA A 163 -16.44 4.54 7.07
C ALA A 163 -16.12 4.72 5.58
N LEU A 164 -17.03 4.24 4.74
CA LEU A 164 -16.99 4.58 3.31
C LEU A 164 -17.12 6.09 3.14
N TYR A 165 -16.28 6.64 2.28
CA TYR A 165 -16.29 8.06 1.93
C TYR A 165 -16.91 8.23 0.55
N ALA A 166 -17.99 8.99 0.48
CA ALA A 166 -18.77 9.15 -0.75
C ALA A 166 -17.96 9.80 -1.88
N ALA A 167 -17.01 10.68 -1.53
CA ALA A 167 -16.12 11.39 -2.46
C ALA A 167 -16.88 12.09 -3.61
N ASP A 168 -18.10 12.57 -3.34
CA ASP A 168 -19.00 13.14 -4.36
C ASP A 168 -18.48 14.43 -4.97
N GLU A 169 -17.58 15.13 -4.26
CA GLU A 169 -16.90 16.34 -4.71
C GLU A 169 -15.84 16.08 -5.80
N TYR A 170 -15.50 14.81 -6.08
CA TYR A 170 -14.51 14.41 -7.08
C TYR A 170 -15.16 13.66 -8.22
N ASP A 171 -14.87 14.08 -9.46
CA ASP A 171 -15.20 13.33 -10.69
C ASP A 171 -14.13 12.30 -11.05
N GLU A 172 -12.95 12.42 -10.44
CA GLU A 172 -11.81 11.51 -10.62
C GLU A 172 -11.15 11.21 -9.28
N LEU A 173 -10.89 9.93 -9.02
CA LEU A 173 -10.15 9.45 -7.86
C LEU A 173 -8.80 8.91 -8.33
N GLU A 174 -7.72 9.38 -7.73
CA GLU A 174 -6.37 8.90 -8.02
C GLU A 174 -5.82 8.11 -6.82
N SER A 175 -5.30 6.93 -7.12
CA SER A 175 -4.80 5.99 -6.12
C SER A 175 -3.40 5.47 -6.48
N PHE A 176 -2.67 5.03 -5.46
CA PHE A 176 -1.25 4.67 -5.57
C PHE A 176 -0.94 3.38 -4.86
N HIS A 177 -0.21 2.48 -5.54
CA HIS A 177 0.45 1.33 -4.91
C HIS A 177 1.91 1.66 -4.64
N ILE A 178 2.42 1.22 -3.50
CA ILE A 178 3.86 1.24 -3.18
C ILE A 178 4.34 -0.19 -3.10
N LYS A 179 5.29 -0.59 -3.96
CA LYS A 179 5.96 -1.88 -3.94
C LYS A 179 7.39 -1.70 -3.45
N LEU A 180 7.76 -2.50 -2.46
CA LEU A 180 9.14 -2.70 -2.04
C LEU A 180 9.67 -4.02 -2.61
N GLU A 181 10.96 -4.31 -2.45
CA GLU A 181 11.56 -5.58 -2.88
C GLU A 181 10.87 -6.78 -2.21
N THR A 182 10.54 -6.65 -0.93
CA THR A 182 9.74 -7.62 -0.16
C THR A 182 8.59 -6.91 0.51
N HIS A 183 7.48 -7.63 0.74
CA HIS A 183 6.33 -7.11 1.45
C HIS A 183 6.71 -6.62 2.85
N ASP A 184 6.25 -5.42 3.21
CA ASP A 184 6.49 -4.82 4.52
C ASP A 184 5.33 -3.87 4.89
N VAL A 185 5.46 -3.20 6.01
CA VAL A 185 4.51 -2.21 6.52
C VAL A 185 5.22 -0.87 6.67
N ILE A 186 4.60 0.18 6.16
CA ILE A 186 5.08 1.56 6.20
C ILE A 186 4.10 2.43 7.00
N HIS A 187 4.48 3.69 7.28
CA HIS A 187 3.62 4.62 7.98
C HIS A 187 2.98 5.60 6.99
N ALA A 188 1.64 5.66 7.02
CA ALA A 188 0.82 6.60 6.25
C ALA A 188 -0.03 7.39 7.23
N GLU A 189 0.13 8.73 7.28
CA GLU A 189 -0.48 9.62 8.29
C GLU A 189 -0.26 9.09 9.73
N GLY A 190 0.87 8.39 9.97
CA GLY A 190 1.21 7.75 11.24
C GLY A 190 0.56 6.38 11.48
N ALA A 191 -0.36 5.93 10.63
CA ALA A 191 -0.93 4.58 10.68
C ALA A 191 -0.03 3.56 9.96
N ARG A 192 -0.01 2.33 10.45
CA ARG A 192 0.78 1.23 9.89
C ARG A 192 0.01 0.56 8.75
N CYS A 193 0.44 0.80 7.52
CA CYS A 193 -0.20 0.36 6.29
C CYS A 193 0.69 -0.62 5.52
N GLU A 194 0.12 -1.68 4.98
CA GLU A 194 0.90 -2.63 4.16
C GLU A 194 1.37 -2.00 2.85
N THR A 195 2.49 -2.47 2.33
CA THR A 195 2.92 -2.23 0.94
C THR A 195 2.27 -3.26 0.02
N LEU A 196 2.41 -3.10 -1.29
CA LEU A 196 1.88 -4.07 -2.25
C LEU A 196 2.56 -5.44 -2.06
N LEU A 197 1.76 -6.46 -1.74
CA LEU A 197 2.25 -7.84 -1.54
C LEU A 197 2.63 -8.46 -2.88
N ASN A 198 1.67 -8.70 -3.75
CA ASN A 198 1.85 -9.39 -5.03
C ASN A 198 1.30 -8.58 -6.19
N VAL A 199 1.87 -8.80 -7.36
CA VAL A 199 1.40 -8.27 -8.63
C VAL A 199 0.58 -9.34 -9.32
N ASP A 200 -0.66 -9.03 -9.66
CA ASP A 200 -1.50 -9.92 -10.47
C ASP A 200 -1.18 -9.71 -11.95
N GLU A 201 -0.65 -10.75 -12.60
CA GLU A 201 -0.27 -10.71 -14.01
C GLU A 201 -1.46 -10.54 -14.96
N ASN A 202 -2.68 -10.83 -14.51
CA ASN A 202 -3.90 -10.69 -15.31
C ASN A 202 -4.58 -9.32 -15.12
N ALA A 203 -4.19 -8.55 -14.11
CA ALA A 203 -4.76 -7.25 -13.86
C ALA A 203 -4.09 -6.16 -14.70
N SER A 204 -4.87 -5.42 -15.48
CA SER A 204 -4.40 -4.37 -16.40
C SER A 204 -3.60 -3.27 -15.70
N ASN A 205 -3.87 -3.05 -14.43
CA ASN A 205 -3.22 -2.05 -13.60
C ASN A 205 -1.75 -2.35 -13.28
N PHE A 206 -1.27 -3.58 -13.47
CA PHE A 206 0.13 -3.96 -13.27
C PHE A 206 0.95 -4.09 -14.57
N ALA A 207 0.35 -3.78 -15.72
CA ALA A 207 1.02 -3.92 -17.02
C ALA A 207 2.38 -3.17 -17.10
N GLU A 208 2.49 -2.00 -16.44
CA GLU A 208 3.76 -1.26 -16.39
C GLU A 208 4.80 -1.99 -15.53
N TYR A 209 4.41 -2.51 -14.38
CA TYR A 209 5.31 -3.30 -13.53
C TYR A 209 5.84 -4.52 -14.28
N LEU A 210 4.94 -5.28 -14.92
CA LEU A 210 5.31 -6.48 -15.69
C LEU A 210 6.22 -6.16 -16.86
N ARG A 211 6.01 -5.02 -17.52
CA ARG A 211 6.88 -4.55 -18.60
C ARG A 211 8.29 -4.19 -18.11
N LEU A 212 8.44 -3.65 -16.89
CA LEU A 212 9.72 -3.20 -16.33
C LEU A 212 10.50 -4.34 -15.66
N TYR A 213 9.80 -5.23 -14.98
CA TYR A 213 10.42 -6.25 -14.10
C TYR A 213 10.13 -7.69 -14.53
N GLY A 214 9.22 -7.90 -15.50
CA GLY A 214 8.74 -9.23 -15.88
C GLY A 214 7.74 -9.81 -14.87
N THR A 215 7.26 -11.02 -15.19
CA THR A 215 6.41 -11.79 -14.27
C THR A 215 7.23 -12.29 -13.10
N PRO A 216 6.81 -12.05 -11.84
CA PRO A 216 7.50 -12.57 -10.67
C PRO A 216 7.56 -14.11 -10.71
N GLU A 217 8.75 -14.68 -10.54
CA GLU A 217 8.92 -16.15 -10.52
C GLU A 217 8.27 -16.81 -9.29
N THR A 218 8.15 -16.04 -8.20
CA THR A 218 7.55 -16.47 -6.95
C THR A 218 6.65 -15.37 -6.38
N GLN A 219 5.61 -15.79 -5.67
CA GLN A 219 4.80 -14.85 -4.91
C GLN A 219 5.49 -14.51 -3.59
N ASP A 220 5.45 -13.24 -3.20
CA ASP A 220 5.93 -12.80 -1.90
C ASP A 220 5.05 -13.38 -0.79
N LEU A 221 5.66 -13.67 0.35
CA LEU A 221 4.93 -14.03 1.56
C LEU A 221 4.55 -12.76 2.34
N PRO A 222 3.37 -12.73 2.97
CA PRO A 222 2.99 -11.61 3.82
C PRO A 222 4.00 -11.46 4.99
N CYS A 223 4.40 -10.22 5.28
CA CYS A 223 5.31 -9.90 6.39
C CYS A 223 4.68 -10.13 7.79
N ALA A 224 3.36 -10.26 7.86
CA ALA A 224 2.60 -10.58 9.06
C ALA A 224 1.35 -11.41 8.68
N PRO A 225 0.75 -12.15 9.64
CA PRO A 225 -0.49 -12.90 9.37
C PRO A 225 -1.61 -11.97 8.90
N VAL A 226 -2.29 -12.35 7.81
CA VAL A 226 -3.44 -11.63 7.28
C VAL A 226 -4.72 -12.22 7.89
N LEU A 227 -5.52 -11.38 8.53
CA LEU A 227 -6.84 -11.75 9.03
C LEU A 227 -7.90 -11.13 8.13
N PHE A 228 -8.83 -11.94 7.65
CA PHE A 228 -9.93 -11.49 6.82
C PHE A 228 -9.48 -11.01 5.43
N ASP A 229 -9.48 -11.89 4.47
CA ASP A 229 -9.18 -11.61 3.06
C ASP A 229 -10.38 -11.06 2.27
N GLY A 230 -11.43 -10.59 2.96
CA GLY A 230 -12.61 -9.96 2.35
C GLY A 230 -13.67 -10.93 1.83
N GLY A 231 -13.44 -12.24 1.89
CA GLY A 231 -14.37 -13.24 1.37
C GLY A 231 -15.27 -13.85 2.46
N ARG A 232 -16.57 -14.02 2.17
CA ARG A 232 -17.52 -14.76 3.03
C ARG A 232 -17.00 -16.15 3.45
N ARG A 233 -16.21 -16.78 2.59
CA ARG A 233 -15.60 -18.10 2.86
C ARG A 233 -14.48 -18.03 3.89
N SER A 234 -13.71 -16.96 3.91
CA SER A 234 -12.64 -16.73 4.87
C SER A 234 -13.22 -16.46 6.27
N GLU A 235 -14.26 -15.64 6.35
CA GLU A 235 -14.97 -15.38 7.60
C GLU A 235 -15.57 -16.67 8.19
N ILE A 236 -16.19 -17.50 7.35
CA ILE A 236 -16.74 -18.80 7.76
C ILE A 236 -15.61 -19.75 8.23
N ARG A 237 -14.49 -19.80 7.52
CA ARG A 237 -13.35 -20.65 7.89
C ARG A 237 -12.72 -20.19 9.22
N MET A 238 -12.61 -18.89 9.43
CA MET A 238 -12.11 -18.30 10.67
C MET A 238 -13.05 -18.61 11.84
N ARG A 239 -14.37 -18.50 11.65
CA ARG A 239 -15.39 -18.85 12.65
C ARG A 239 -15.43 -20.35 12.93
N LEU A 240 -15.21 -21.21 11.93
CA LEU A 240 -15.12 -22.66 12.13
C LEU A 240 -13.85 -23.09 12.88
N SER A 241 -12.72 -22.42 12.64
CA SER A 241 -11.48 -22.69 13.37
C SER A 241 -11.56 -22.26 14.86
N SER A 242 -12.45 -21.32 15.20
CA SER A 242 -12.67 -20.88 16.59
C SER A 242 -13.50 -21.88 17.40
N VAL A 243 -14.20 -22.83 16.76
CA VAL A 243 -14.94 -23.90 17.48
C VAL A 243 -13.97 -24.80 18.28
N THR A 244 -12.71 -24.86 17.88
CA THR A 244 -11.66 -25.63 18.56
C THR A 244 -10.86 -24.83 19.60
N SER A 245 -11.06 -23.51 19.68
CA SER A 245 -10.41 -22.61 20.66
C SER A 245 -11.46 -21.79 21.39
N PRO A 246 -11.70 -22.00 22.69
CA PRO A 246 -12.65 -21.23 23.46
C PRO A 246 -12.11 -19.81 23.68
N GLY A 247 -12.71 -18.81 23.00
CA GLY A 247 -12.36 -17.40 23.15
C GLY A 247 -12.85 -16.54 21.97
N PRO A 248 -12.94 -15.21 22.15
CA PRO A 248 -13.29 -14.30 21.05
C PRO A 248 -12.21 -14.32 19.97
N LEU A 249 -12.61 -14.16 18.70
CA LEU A 249 -11.68 -14.03 17.59
C LEU A 249 -10.86 -12.75 17.74
N LYS A 250 -9.59 -12.79 17.34
CA LYS A 250 -8.71 -11.61 17.39
C LYS A 250 -9.31 -10.41 16.63
N ILE A 251 -9.99 -10.66 15.51
CA ILE A 251 -10.68 -9.61 14.76
C ILE A 251 -11.83 -8.96 15.56
N ASP A 252 -12.57 -9.73 16.32
CA ASP A 252 -13.69 -9.21 17.12
C ASP A 252 -13.18 -8.36 18.28
N ILE A 253 -12.07 -8.77 18.93
CA ILE A 253 -11.40 -7.97 19.96
C ILE A 253 -10.92 -6.63 19.41
N ILE A 254 -10.32 -6.64 18.21
CA ILE A 254 -9.85 -5.41 17.55
C ILE A 254 -11.03 -4.50 17.20
N ARG A 255 -12.09 -5.05 16.61
CA ARG A 255 -13.31 -4.29 16.28
C ARG A 255 -13.95 -3.66 17.51
N GLU A 256 -14.10 -4.41 18.59
CA GLU A 256 -14.64 -3.90 19.86
C GLU A 256 -13.80 -2.74 20.40
N ARG A 257 -12.48 -2.87 20.41
CA ARG A 257 -11.59 -1.78 20.83
C ARG A 257 -11.73 -0.54 19.95
N LEU A 258 -11.83 -0.70 18.63
CA LEU A 258 -12.02 0.42 17.69
C LEU A 258 -13.39 1.09 17.89
N GLU A 259 -14.43 0.33 18.21
CA GLU A 259 -15.74 0.87 18.56
C GLU A 259 -15.69 1.69 19.87
N GLN A 260 -15.02 1.18 20.89
CA GLN A 260 -14.81 1.91 22.15
C GLN A 260 -14.02 3.21 21.91
N GLN A 261 -13.00 3.18 21.05
CA GLN A 261 -12.24 4.37 20.64
C GLN A 261 -13.17 5.39 19.93
N ALA A 262 -14.04 4.93 19.04
CA ALA A 262 -14.99 5.77 18.33
C ALA A 262 -15.97 6.47 19.28
N ILE A 263 -16.47 5.76 20.29
CA ILE A 263 -17.33 6.30 21.33
C ILE A 263 -16.60 7.38 22.14
N ALA A 264 -15.35 7.09 22.54
CA ALA A 264 -14.54 8.05 23.31
C ALA A 264 -14.26 9.34 22.53
N LEU A 265 -13.95 9.24 21.24
CA LEU A 265 -13.74 10.41 20.36
C LEU A 265 -15.00 11.25 20.24
N ARG A 266 -16.18 10.63 20.08
CA ARG A 266 -17.46 11.34 20.00
C ARG A 266 -17.74 12.12 21.30
N SER A 267 -17.57 11.48 22.46
CA SER A 267 -17.77 12.12 23.76
C SER A 267 -16.81 13.30 23.98
N GLN A 268 -15.57 13.20 23.49
CA GLN A 268 -14.62 14.33 23.56
C GLN A 268 -15.06 15.51 22.70
N MET A 269 -15.61 15.24 21.50
CA MET A 269 -16.13 16.30 20.63
C MET A 269 -17.34 17.00 21.23
N GLU A 270 -18.26 16.26 21.83
CA GLU A 270 -19.46 16.80 22.50
C GLU A 270 -19.13 17.62 23.76
N ALA A 271 -18.04 17.34 24.45
CA ALA A 271 -17.60 18.06 25.64
C ALA A 271 -16.90 19.40 25.33
N VAL A 272 -16.56 19.68 24.07
CA VAL A 272 -15.89 20.93 23.63
C VAL A 272 -16.90 21.99 23.17
N PHE A 273 -18.16 21.62 22.96
CA PHE A 273 -19.27 22.52 22.61
C PHE A 273 -20.22 22.70 23.79
#